data_efe7b844ab04eeda940501f9518a893c
#
_entry.id   efe7b844ab04eeda940501f9518a893c
#
_cell.length_a   1.000
_cell.length_b   1.000
_cell.length_c   1.000
_cell.angle_alpha   90.00
_cell.angle_beta   90.00
_cell.angle_gamma   90.00
#
_symmetry.space_group_name_H-M   'P 1'
#
loop_
_entity.id
_entity.type
_entity.pdbx_description
1 polymer ?
#
loop_
_entity_poly.entity_id
_entity_poly.type
_entity_poly.pdbx_seq_one_letter_code
_entity_poly.pdbx_strand_id
1 'polypeptide(L)'
;TLCAEWNGINQYGQYAVCLTLEQASNGSPARGISDGEPAAWCLYTANADFGNAEVMELYYPLMYLGRNMEPDSGGYGKFRGGMGHTTVWMVKNSPGMNFAAACAGAHSKITANHGMYGAYPTPGDRVAYAAGTNVEELIAQRKPLVHDRGDDPEHPTLERNISARVMNNDVVVPVNIPETLHEYDLVISPTSGAQAMGDPIER
;
A
#
# COMPACT_ATOMS: atom_id res chain seq x y z
N THR A 1 1.37 -3.68 -9.22
CA THR A 1 1.94 -4.58 -8.19
C THR A 1 3.10 -3.90 -7.50
N LEU A 2 3.05 -3.80 -6.20
CA LEU A 2 4.04 -3.16 -5.34
C LEU A 2 4.85 -4.24 -4.61
N CYS A 3 6.17 -4.15 -4.68
CA CYS A 3 7.09 -4.97 -3.91
C CYS A 3 7.92 -4.03 -3.05
N ALA A 4 7.83 -4.14 -1.74
CA ALA A 4 8.50 -3.24 -0.82
C ALA A 4 9.71 -3.91 -0.17
N GLU A 5 10.83 -3.23 -0.21
CA GLU A 5 12.06 -3.59 0.46
C GLU A 5 12.32 -2.65 1.64
N TRP A 6 12.66 -3.22 2.75
CA TRP A 6 13.11 -2.52 3.94
C TRP A 6 14.52 -2.94 4.27
N ASN A 7 15.35 -1.99 4.61
CA ASN A 7 16.71 -2.30 5.05
C ASN A 7 17.16 -1.33 6.16
N GLY A 8 17.90 -1.84 7.11
CA GLY A 8 18.36 -1.06 8.26
C GLY A 8 18.78 -1.93 9.42
N ILE A 9 18.76 -1.36 10.61
CA ILE A 9 19.13 -2.08 11.83
C ILE A 9 17.88 -2.66 12.48
N ASN A 10 17.88 -3.96 12.69
CA ASN A 10 16.75 -4.65 13.32
C ASN A 10 16.75 -4.48 14.86
N GLN A 11 15.72 -5.04 15.50
CA GLN A 11 15.54 -5.03 16.96
C GLN A 11 16.65 -5.73 17.76
N TYR A 12 17.50 -6.48 17.07
CA TYR A 12 18.65 -7.19 17.66
C TYR A 12 19.98 -6.47 17.42
N GLY A 13 19.96 -5.27 16.85
CA GLY A 13 21.16 -4.49 16.52
C GLY A 13 21.93 -4.99 15.30
N GLN A 14 21.32 -5.81 14.47
CA GLN A 14 21.93 -6.38 13.27
C GLN A 14 21.37 -5.69 12.02
N TYR A 15 22.21 -5.56 10.99
CA TYR A 15 21.72 -5.13 9.69
C TYR A 15 20.83 -6.20 9.07
N ALA A 16 19.63 -5.82 8.71
CA ALA A 16 18.64 -6.70 8.12
C ALA A 16 18.06 -6.09 6.84
N VAL A 17 17.72 -6.95 5.92
CA VAL A 17 16.93 -6.63 4.72
C VAL A 17 15.69 -7.50 4.73
N CYS A 18 14.55 -6.90 4.53
CA CYS A 18 13.30 -7.65 4.40
C CYS A 18 12.50 -7.21 3.17
N LEU A 19 11.77 -8.15 2.61
CA LEU A 19 10.88 -7.94 1.51
C LEU A 19 9.45 -8.19 2.00
N THR A 20 8.62 -7.15 1.97
CA THR A 20 7.20 -7.28 2.32
C THR A 20 6.38 -7.47 1.05
N LEU A 21 5.86 -8.69 0.86
CA LEU A 21 5.07 -9.06 -0.30
C LEU A 21 3.58 -8.76 -0.15
N GLU A 22 3.12 -8.51 1.05
CA GLU A 22 1.72 -8.16 1.35
C GLU A 22 1.27 -6.88 0.65
N GLN A 23 2.21 -6.00 0.38
CA GLN A 23 1.96 -4.77 -0.39
C GLN A 23 1.82 -5.04 -1.89
N ALA A 24 2.11 -6.25 -2.34
CA ALA A 24 2.07 -6.62 -3.74
C ALA A 24 0.68 -7.06 -4.22
N SER A 25 -0.28 -7.17 -3.33
CA SER A 25 -1.61 -7.69 -3.66
C SER A 25 -2.49 -6.62 -4.28
N ASN A 26 -2.99 -6.94 -5.45
CA ASN A 26 -3.95 -6.14 -6.21
C ASN A 26 -5.27 -6.91 -6.34
N GLY A 27 -6.31 -6.27 -6.85
CA GLY A 27 -7.50 -6.99 -7.28
C GLY A 27 -7.22 -7.92 -8.46
N SER A 28 -8.06 -8.92 -8.67
CA SER A 28 -7.99 -9.73 -9.90
C SER A 28 -8.70 -9.03 -11.07
N PRO A 29 -8.23 -9.25 -12.31
CA PRO A 29 -8.89 -8.72 -13.50
C PRO A 29 -10.33 -9.22 -13.63
N ALA A 30 -11.20 -8.37 -14.19
CA ALA A 30 -12.51 -8.77 -14.61
C ALA A 30 -12.43 -9.87 -15.68
N ARG A 31 -13.43 -10.74 -15.68
CA ARG A 31 -13.61 -11.76 -16.72
C ARG A 31 -14.77 -11.37 -17.63
N GLY A 32 -14.88 -11.99 -18.78
CA GLY A 32 -15.98 -11.71 -19.71
C GLY A 32 -17.37 -12.09 -19.20
N ILE A 33 -17.46 -12.68 -18.02
CA ILE A 33 -18.68 -13.21 -17.42
C ILE A 33 -18.87 -12.81 -15.94
N SER A 34 -17.86 -12.18 -15.31
CA SER A 34 -17.90 -11.83 -13.87
C SER A 34 -16.93 -10.72 -13.53
N ASP A 35 -17.23 -10.03 -12.44
CA ASP A 35 -16.31 -9.08 -11.79
C ASP A 35 -15.05 -9.81 -11.29
N GLY A 36 -13.97 -9.07 -11.07
CA GLY A 36 -12.74 -9.55 -10.45
C GLY A 36 -12.85 -9.59 -8.92
N GLU A 37 -12.14 -10.51 -8.29
CA GLU A 37 -12.11 -10.63 -6.84
C GLU A 37 -11.22 -9.52 -6.24
N PRO A 38 -11.65 -8.89 -5.13
CA PRO A 38 -10.84 -7.91 -4.41
C PRO A 38 -9.59 -8.53 -3.80
N ALA A 39 -8.46 -7.80 -3.84
CA ALA A 39 -7.19 -8.15 -3.20
C ALA A 39 -6.73 -9.61 -3.42
N ALA A 40 -7.10 -10.21 -4.54
CA ALA A 40 -6.89 -11.63 -4.83
C ALA A 40 -5.60 -11.92 -5.60
N TRP A 41 -4.91 -10.88 -6.06
CA TRP A 41 -3.74 -11.03 -6.90
C TRP A 41 -2.47 -10.61 -6.14
N CYS A 42 -1.69 -11.56 -5.69
CA CYS A 42 -0.35 -11.32 -5.18
C CYS A 42 0.69 -11.44 -6.30
N LEU A 43 1.83 -10.80 -6.10
CA LEU A 43 2.96 -10.81 -7.04
C LEU A 43 3.21 -12.21 -7.63
N TYR A 44 3.10 -12.35 -8.93
CA TYR A 44 3.31 -13.56 -9.72
C TYR A 44 2.37 -14.76 -9.44
N THR A 45 1.50 -14.69 -8.46
CA THR A 45 0.56 -15.78 -8.17
C THR A 45 -0.84 -15.27 -7.85
N ALA A 46 -1.85 -15.92 -8.43
CA ALA A 46 -3.23 -15.73 -8.00
C ALA A 46 -3.48 -16.55 -6.73
N ASN A 47 -4.31 -16.04 -5.84
CA ASN A 47 -4.69 -16.71 -4.58
C ASN A 47 -3.50 -17.05 -3.65
N ALA A 48 -2.46 -16.21 -3.63
CA ALA A 48 -1.41 -16.35 -2.65
C ALA A 48 -1.93 -15.95 -1.27
N ASP A 49 -1.42 -16.61 -0.24
CA ASP A 49 -1.61 -16.18 1.13
C ASP A 49 -0.82 -14.88 1.38
N PHE A 50 -1.40 -13.96 2.13
CA PHE A 50 -0.76 -12.70 2.50
C PHE A 50 0.32 -12.87 3.58
N GLY A 51 0.55 -14.07 4.03
CA GLY A 51 1.47 -14.36 5.11
C GLY A 51 0.89 -14.04 6.50
N ASN A 52 1.69 -14.29 7.50
CA ASN A 52 1.35 -14.09 8.90
C ASN A 52 2.03 -12.83 9.43
N ALA A 53 1.24 -11.83 9.83
CA ALA A 53 1.76 -10.56 10.35
C ALA A 53 2.64 -10.76 11.59
N GLU A 54 2.26 -11.64 12.51
CA GLU A 54 3.03 -11.93 13.73
C GLU A 54 4.41 -12.51 13.43
N VAL A 55 4.50 -13.36 12.39
CA VAL A 55 5.80 -13.90 11.95
C VAL A 55 6.67 -12.79 11.34
N MET A 56 6.08 -11.89 10.58
CA MET A 56 6.80 -10.74 10.02
C MET A 56 7.32 -9.83 11.12
N GLU A 57 6.50 -9.51 12.10
CA GLU A 57 6.87 -8.67 13.26
C GLU A 57 7.95 -9.31 14.15
N LEU A 58 8.00 -10.66 14.17
CA LEU A 58 9.04 -11.38 14.90
C LEU A 58 10.42 -11.23 14.25
N TYR A 59 10.48 -11.23 12.92
CA TYR A 59 11.75 -11.19 12.19
C TYR A 59 12.21 -9.78 11.83
N TYR A 60 11.29 -8.86 11.67
CA TYR A 60 11.58 -7.51 11.18
C TYR A 60 11.13 -6.44 12.17
N PRO A 61 11.82 -5.31 12.24
CA PRO A 61 11.47 -4.22 13.15
C PRO A 61 10.31 -3.38 12.58
N LEU A 62 9.25 -4.06 12.23
CA LEU A 62 8.04 -3.48 11.64
C LEU A 62 6.83 -3.97 12.42
N MET A 63 5.87 -3.09 12.62
CA MET A 63 4.57 -3.40 13.17
C MET A 63 3.50 -3.22 12.10
N TYR A 64 2.68 -4.23 11.90
CA TYR A 64 1.58 -4.22 10.96
C TYR A 64 0.33 -3.63 11.61
N LEU A 65 -0.02 -2.40 11.23
CA LEU A 65 -1.14 -1.70 11.86
C LEU A 65 -2.50 -2.09 11.26
N GLY A 66 -2.51 -2.55 10.04
CA GLY A 66 -3.75 -3.01 9.43
C GLY A 66 -3.76 -2.98 7.91
N ARG A 67 -4.89 -3.46 7.39
CA ARG A 67 -5.20 -3.48 5.97
C ARG A 67 -6.68 -3.23 5.76
N ASN A 68 -6.99 -2.39 4.78
CA ASN A 68 -8.35 -2.14 4.33
C ASN A 68 -8.43 -2.31 2.82
N MET A 69 -9.60 -2.70 2.32
CA MET A 69 -9.88 -2.61 0.89
C MET A 69 -9.89 -1.15 0.47
N GLU A 70 -9.24 -0.85 -0.65
CA GLU A 70 -9.21 0.51 -1.19
C GLU A 70 -10.47 0.74 -2.03
N PRO A 71 -11.42 1.57 -1.56
CA PRO A 71 -12.64 1.84 -2.29
C PRO A 71 -12.33 2.44 -3.68
N ASP A 72 -13.13 2.09 -4.67
CA ASP A 72 -13.06 2.62 -6.05
C ASP A 72 -11.70 2.45 -6.74
N SER A 73 -10.84 1.57 -6.23
CA SER A 73 -9.54 1.28 -6.84
C SER A 73 -9.62 0.33 -8.03
N GLY A 74 -10.69 -0.44 -8.17
CA GLY A 74 -10.93 -1.33 -9.31
C GLY A 74 -11.36 -0.58 -10.57
N GLY A 75 -11.00 -1.08 -11.74
CA GLY A 75 -11.46 -0.54 -13.02
C GLY A 75 -12.98 -0.59 -13.15
N TYR A 76 -13.55 0.40 -13.81
CA TYR A 76 -14.98 0.52 -13.97
C TYR A 76 -15.43 0.09 -15.37
N GLY A 77 -16.32 -0.87 -15.46
CA GLY A 77 -16.84 -1.44 -16.72
C GLY A 77 -18.10 -2.25 -16.50
N LYS A 78 -18.58 -2.92 -17.55
CA LYS A 78 -19.66 -3.90 -17.45
C LYS A 78 -19.34 -4.95 -16.38
N PHE A 79 -18.13 -5.46 -16.40
CA PHE A 79 -17.53 -6.25 -15.32
C PHE A 79 -16.42 -5.43 -14.69
N ARG A 80 -16.50 -5.24 -13.38
CA ARG A 80 -15.52 -4.44 -12.62
C ARG A 80 -14.27 -5.25 -12.34
N GLY A 81 -13.13 -4.59 -12.35
CA GLY A 81 -11.92 -5.13 -11.77
C GLY A 81 -12.02 -5.22 -10.24
N GLY A 82 -11.37 -6.21 -9.64
CA GLY A 82 -11.30 -6.34 -8.20
C GLY A 82 -10.60 -5.14 -7.57
N MET A 83 -11.00 -4.75 -6.38
CA MET A 83 -10.36 -3.66 -5.61
C MET A 83 -8.97 -4.09 -5.13
N GLY A 84 -8.06 -3.14 -5.03
CA GLY A 84 -6.82 -3.26 -4.29
C GLY A 84 -7.03 -3.09 -2.79
N HIS A 85 -5.94 -2.93 -2.06
CA HIS A 85 -6.00 -2.70 -0.62
C HIS A 85 -4.96 -1.67 -0.19
N THR A 86 -5.15 -1.09 0.98
CA THR A 86 -4.17 -0.25 1.64
C THR A 86 -3.58 -0.99 2.83
N THR A 87 -2.25 -1.03 2.90
CA THR A 87 -1.51 -1.58 4.04
C THR A 87 -0.79 -0.47 4.77
N VAL A 88 -0.79 -0.52 6.09
CA VAL A 88 -0.08 0.43 6.95
C VAL A 88 0.94 -0.31 7.81
N TRP A 89 2.19 0.09 7.65
CA TRP A 89 3.32 -0.38 8.42
C TRP A 89 3.88 0.73 9.30
N MET A 90 4.35 0.37 10.48
CA MET A 90 5.05 1.25 11.40
C MET A 90 6.41 0.67 11.71
N VAL A 91 7.44 1.51 11.71
CA VAL A 91 8.76 1.11 12.22
C VAL A 91 8.70 0.97 13.73
N LYS A 92 9.17 -0.16 14.24
CA LYS A 92 9.14 -0.49 15.66
C LYS A 92 10.44 -1.14 16.11
N ASN A 93 10.95 -0.70 17.26
CA ASN A 93 12.17 -1.23 17.87
C ASN A 93 13.40 -1.17 16.95
N SER A 94 13.55 -0.12 16.17
CA SER A 94 14.70 0.10 15.28
C SER A 94 15.23 1.52 15.41
N PRO A 95 16.55 1.69 15.40
CA PRO A 95 17.16 3.03 15.33
C PRO A 95 16.93 3.68 13.96
N GLY A 96 16.65 2.91 12.92
CA GLY A 96 16.36 3.44 11.60
C GLY A 96 16.23 2.37 10.52
N MET A 97 15.22 2.55 9.68
CA MET A 97 14.93 1.71 8.51
C MET A 97 14.81 2.57 7.25
N ASN A 98 15.38 2.11 6.17
CA ASN A 98 15.14 2.69 4.85
C ASN A 98 14.08 1.88 4.13
N PHE A 99 13.31 2.54 3.30
CA PHE A 99 12.25 1.92 2.51
C PHE A 99 12.47 2.18 1.02
N ALA A 100 12.36 1.14 0.24
CA ALA A 100 12.30 1.21 -1.20
C ALA A 100 11.13 0.36 -1.72
N ALA A 101 10.43 0.86 -2.71
CA ALA A 101 9.40 0.08 -3.37
C ALA A 101 9.70 -0.06 -4.86
N ALA A 102 9.86 -1.28 -5.31
CA ALA A 102 9.88 -1.61 -6.73
C ALA A 102 8.44 -1.85 -7.19
N CYS A 103 7.95 -1.04 -8.10
CA CYS A 103 6.55 -1.08 -8.49
C CYS A 103 6.40 -1.10 -10.00
N ALA A 104 5.73 -2.12 -10.51
CA ALA A 104 5.12 -2.05 -11.80
C ALA A 104 3.74 -1.37 -11.63
N GLY A 105 3.63 -0.09 -11.94
CA GLY A 105 2.38 0.65 -11.84
C GLY A 105 2.29 1.74 -10.78
N ALA A 106 3.37 2.02 -10.05
CA ALA A 106 3.42 3.13 -9.08
C ALA A 106 3.54 4.50 -9.77
N HIS A 107 2.72 4.73 -10.74
CA HIS A 107 2.66 6.01 -11.43
C HIS A 107 1.39 6.73 -11.08
N SER A 108 1.49 7.80 -10.32
CA SER A 108 0.32 8.63 -10.00
C SER A 108 -0.29 9.32 -11.21
N LYS A 109 0.48 9.51 -12.27
CA LYS A 109 0.05 10.18 -13.50
C LYS A 109 -0.38 9.22 -14.60
N ILE A 110 -0.07 7.94 -14.46
CA ILE A 110 -0.42 6.91 -15.43
C ILE A 110 -1.33 5.91 -14.73
N THR A 111 -2.35 5.46 -15.41
CA THR A 111 -3.23 4.42 -14.91
C THR A 111 -2.48 3.10 -14.77
N ALA A 112 -2.70 2.36 -13.70
CA ALA A 112 -2.01 1.10 -13.47
C ALA A 112 -2.42 0.03 -14.47
N ASN A 113 -3.71 -0.07 -14.74
CA ASN A 113 -4.28 -1.05 -15.65
C ASN A 113 -5.27 -0.36 -16.60
N HIS A 114 -5.12 -0.62 -17.87
CA HIS A 114 -6.07 -0.14 -18.88
C HIS A 114 -7.34 -0.99 -18.85
N GLY A 115 -8.49 -0.34 -19.00
CA GLY A 115 -9.74 -1.05 -19.22
C GLY A 115 -9.77 -1.74 -20.60
N MET A 116 -10.51 -2.83 -20.71
CA MET A 116 -10.70 -3.56 -21.97
C MET A 116 -12.11 -3.39 -22.50
N TYR A 117 -12.25 -3.34 -23.83
CA TYR A 117 -13.55 -3.30 -24.52
C TYR A 117 -14.46 -2.17 -24.03
N GLY A 118 -13.92 -0.95 -23.90
CA GLY A 118 -14.65 0.24 -23.50
C GLY A 118 -14.70 0.51 -21.99
N ALA A 119 -14.09 -0.34 -21.19
CA ALA A 119 -13.98 -0.11 -19.75
C ALA A 119 -12.98 1.01 -19.42
N TYR A 120 -13.16 1.67 -18.26
CA TYR A 120 -12.26 2.69 -17.75
C TYR A 120 -11.04 2.07 -17.04
N PRO A 121 -9.91 2.77 -17.08
CA PRO A 121 -8.68 2.33 -16.41
C PRO A 121 -8.76 2.47 -14.90
N THR A 122 -7.81 1.83 -14.20
CA THR A 122 -7.64 1.95 -12.74
C THR A 122 -6.67 3.08 -12.37
N PRO A 123 -6.79 3.64 -11.15
CA PRO A 123 -5.73 4.46 -10.59
C PRO A 123 -4.44 3.65 -10.39
N GLY A 124 -3.30 4.35 -10.33
CA GLY A 124 -2.00 3.73 -10.05
C GLY A 124 -1.80 3.37 -8.57
N ASP A 125 -0.83 2.50 -8.34
CA ASP A 125 -0.30 2.24 -7.00
C ASP A 125 0.33 3.50 -6.42
N ARG A 126 0.29 3.65 -5.11
CA ARG A 126 0.88 4.80 -4.41
C ARG A 126 1.64 4.33 -3.19
N VAL A 127 2.60 5.13 -2.78
CA VAL A 127 3.26 5.00 -1.49
C VAL A 127 3.23 6.36 -0.82
N ALA A 128 2.77 6.40 0.40
CA ALA A 128 2.87 7.56 1.26
C ALA A 128 3.68 7.19 2.50
N TYR A 129 4.33 8.16 3.11
CA TYR A 129 4.98 7.97 4.40
C TYR A 129 4.74 9.17 5.29
N ALA A 130 4.79 8.93 6.59
CA ALA A 130 4.71 9.97 7.60
C ALA A 130 5.87 9.77 8.58
N ALA A 131 6.77 10.74 8.61
CA ALA A 131 7.95 10.73 9.47
C ALA A 131 7.82 11.78 10.58
N GLY A 132 8.40 11.51 11.74
CA GLY A 132 8.34 12.39 12.91
C GLY A 132 6.92 12.55 13.45
N THR A 133 6.19 11.44 13.56
CA THR A 133 4.76 11.43 13.89
C THR A 133 4.50 11.45 15.40
N ASN A 134 3.28 11.82 15.79
CA ASN A 134 2.75 11.67 17.15
C ASN A 134 2.06 10.31 17.39
N VAL A 135 2.38 9.30 16.59
CA VAL A 135 1.76 7.97 16.67
C VAL A 135 1.96 7.33 18.05
N GLU A 136 3.10 7.53 18.68
CA GLU A 136 3.33 7.04 20.04
C GLU A 136 2.28 7.56 21.03
N GLU A 137 2.00 8.86 20.98
CA GLU A 137 1.00 9.49 21.84
C GLU A 137 -0.41 8.99 21.51
N LEU A 138 -0.73 8.81 20.22
CA LEU A 138 -2.02 8.27 19.80
C LEU A 138 -2.22 6.85 20.31
N ILE A 139 -1.21 6.00 20.22
CA ILE A 139 -1.23 4.63 20.76
C ILE A 139 -1.43 4.65 22.29
N ALA A 140 -0.65 5.47 22.99
CA ALA A 140 -0.76 5.59 24.45
C ALA A 140 -2.16 6.07 24.90
N GLN A 141 -2.77 6.95 24.12
CA GLN A 141 -4.13 7.47 24.37
C GLN A 141 -5.23 6.57 23.81
N ARG A 142 -4.89 5.45 23.16
CA ARG A 142 -5.83 4.54 22.46
C ARG A 142 -6.71 5.26 21.44
N LYS A 143 -6.17 6.27 20.78
CA LYS A 143 -6.84 6.96 19.69
C LYS A 143 -6.65 6.20 18.37
N PRO A 144 -7.59 6.32 17.43
CA PRO A 144 -7.42 5.71 16.11
C PRO A 144 -6.18 6.28 15.41
N LEU A 145 -5.49 5.41 14.69
CA LEU A 145 -4.39 5.77 13.81
C LEU A 145 -4.91 6.07 12.41
N VAL A 146 -4.09 6.76 11.63
CA VAL A 146 -4.39 7.01 10.22
C VAL A 146 -4.56 5.69 9.48
N HIS A 147 -5.60 5.58 8.69
CA HIS A 147 -5.92 4.34 8.00
C HIS A 147 -5.79 4.40 6.49
N ASP A 148 -5.76 5.57 5.84
CA ASP A 148 -5.59 5.64 4.39
C ASP A 148 -4.83 6.89 3.94
N ARG A 149 -5.47 7.95 3.59
CA ARG A 149 -4.84 9.09 2.89
C ARG A 149 -4.18 10.13 3.80
N GLY A 150 -4.18 9.92 5.10
CA GLY A 150 -3.54 10.82 6.06
C GLY A 150 -4.23 12.17 6.27
N ASP A 151 -5.27 12.45 5.51
CA ASP A 151 -6.02 13.70 5.54
C ASP A 151 -7.52 13.42 5.64
N ASP A 152 -7.96 12.94 6.78
CA ASP A 152 -9.37 13.04 7.13
C ASP A 152 -9.55 14.34 7.92
N PRO A 153 -10.14 15.40 7.32
CA PRO A 153 -10.36 16.66 8.00
C PRO A 153 -11.37 16.55 9.15
N GLU A 154 -12.21 15.52 9.16
CA GLU A 154 -13.18 15.27 10.23
C GLU A 154 -12.57 14.50 11.40
N HIS A 155 -11.52 13.72 11.14
CA HIS A 155 -10.81 12.94 12.14
C HIS A 155 -9.29 13.10 11.98
N PRO A 156 -8.74 14.29 12.25
CA PRO A 156 -7.30 14.52 12.15
C PRO A 156 -6.59 13.68 13.23
N THR A 157 -6.10 12.51 12.82
CA THR A 157 -5.39 11.59 13.72
C THR A 157 -3.90 11.87 13.80
N LEU A 158 -3.35 12.55 12.79
CA LEU A 158 -1.97 12.99 12.78
C LEU A 158 -1.94 14.53 12.87
N GLU A 159 -1.20 15.06 13.83
CA GLU A 159 -0.93 16.49 13.88
C GLU A 159 -0.06 16.92 12.70
N ARG A 160 -0.35 18.11 12.13
CA ARG A 160 0.22 18.57 10.86
C ARG A 160 1.70 18.98 10.87
N ASN A 161 2.44 18.72 11.91
CA ASN A 161 3.90 18.85 11.89
C ASN A 161 4.60 17.74 11.10
N ILE A 162 3.83 16.91 10.48
CA ILE A 162 4.23 15.67 9.86
C ILE A 162 4.19 15.86 8.36
N SER A 163 5.33 15.69 7.74
CA SER A 163 5.41 15.60 6.28
C SER A 163 4.87 14.26 5.80
N ALA A 164 3.54 14.13 5.72
CA ALA A 164 2.99 13.09 4.88
C ALA A 164 3.29 13.47 3.42
N ARG A 165 4.16 12.72 2.79
CA ARG A 165 4.48 12.92 1.37
C ARG A 165 3.97 11.74 0.59
N VAL A 166 3.06 12.02 -0.33
CA VAL A 166 2.73 11.06 -1.38
C VAL A 166 3.88 11.04 -2.36
N MET A 167 4.54 9.91 -2.47
CA MET A 167 5.61 9.74 -3.45
C MET A 167 5.01 9.42 -4.80
N ASN A 168 5.00 10.43 -5.66
CA ASN A 168 4.59 10.31 -7.05
C ASN A 168 5.84 10.11 -7.90
N ASN A 169 6.03 8.95 -8.46
CA ASN A 169 7.11 8.72 -9.39
C ASN A 169 6.61 8.80 -10.84
N ASP A 170 7.26 9.64 -11.62
CA ASP A 170 7.02 9.76 -13.07
C ASP A 170 7.77 8.71 -13.88
N VAL A 171 8.54 7.83 -13.23
CA VAL A 171 9.45 6.88 -13.88
C VAL A 171 9.29 5.49 -13.25
N VAL A 172 9.38 4.44 -14.06
CA VAL A 172 9.43 3.02 -13.61
C VAL A 172 10.76 2.75 -12.92
N VAL A 173 10.91 3.25 -11.71
CA VAL A 173 12.10 3.05 -10.88
C VAL A 173 11.67 2.73 -9.47
N PRO A 174 12.53 2.13 -8.65
CA PRO A 174 12.27 1.97 -7.24
C PRO A 174 11.87 3.31 -6.62
N VAL A 175 10.76 3.31 -5.91
CA VAL A 175 10.36 4.44 -5.07
C VAL A 175 11.18 4.34 -3.80
N ASN A 176 12.13 5.24 -3.62
CA ASN A 176 12.89 5.32 -2.38
C ASN A 176 12.33 6.46 -1.53
N ILE A 177 11.99 6.17 -0.29
CA ILE A 177 11.79 7.21 0.69
C ILE A 177 13.18 7.83 0.97
N PRO A 178 13.36 9.14 0.78
CA PRO A 178 14.68 9.77 0.87
C PRO A 178 15.19 9.86 2.32
N GLU A 179 14.32 9.68 3.27
CA GLU A 179 14.58 9.82 4.70
C GLU A 179 14.70 8.43 5.35
N THR A 180 15.60 8.27 6.30
CA THR A 180 15.59 7.10 7.17
C THR A 180 14.39 7.21 8.10
N LEU A 181 13.56 6.19 8.11
CA LEU A 181 12.40 6.09 8.97
C LEU A 181 12.82 5.59 10.36
N HIS A 182 12.32 6.23 11.39
CA HIS A 182 12.60 5.92 12.78
C HIS A 182 11.39 5.27 13.45
N GLU A 183 11.54 4.90 14.70
CA GLU A 183 10.46 4.32 15.48
C GLU A 183 9.22 5.23 15.47
N TYR A 184 8.05 4.62 15.27
CA TYR A 184 6.73 5.24 15.08
C TYR A 184 6.49 5.93 13.73
N ASP A 185 7.46 5.97 12.83
CA ASP A 185 7.19 6.43 11.47
C ASP A 185 6.38 5.41 10.69
N LEU A 186 5.53 5.91 9.80
CA LEU A 186 4.56 5.11 9.07
C LEU A 186 4.88 5.04 7.57
N VAL A 187 4.59 3.89 6.97
CA VAL A 187 4.46 3.74 5.52
C VAL A 187 3.06 3.23 5.19
N ILE A 188 2.39 3.94 4.30
CA ILE A 188 1.03 3.67 3.85
C ILE A 188 1.10 3.34 2.37
N SER A 189 0.68 2.15 2.00
CA SER A 189 0.81 1.64 0.63
C SER A 189 -0.54 1.20 0.07
N PRO A 190 -1.29 2.11 -0.54
CA PRO A 190 -2.47 1.73 -1.32
C PRO A 190 -2.04 1.11 -2.65
N THR A 191 -2.53 -0.09 -2.90
CA THR A 191 -2.36 -0.80 -4.18
C THR A 191 -3.52 -0.51 -5.12
N SER A 192 -3.26 -0.58 -6.41
CA SER A 192 -4.30 -0.45 -7.42
C SER A 192 -5.24 -1.67 -7.41
N GLY A 193 -6.44 -1.45 -7.87
CA GLY A 193 -7.30 -2.54 -8.31
C GLY A 193 -6.89 -3.10 -9.66
N ALA A 194 -7.67 -4.01 -10.19
CA ALA A 194 -7.43 -4.65 -11.47
C ALA A 194 -8.29 -4.05 -12.58
N GLN A 195 -7.96 -4.42 -13.81
CA GLN A 195 -8.66 -3.94 -15.00
C GLN A 195 -10.11 -4.42 -15.05
N ALA A 196 -10.97 -3.56 -15.59
CA ALA A 196 -12.34 -3.86 -15.91
C ALA A 196 -12.50 -4.29 -17.36
N MET A 197 -13.68 -4.85 -17.70
CA MET A 197 -14.02 -5.30 -19.03
C MET A 197 -15.43 -4.87 -19.43
N GLY A 198 -15.55 -4.41 -20.66
CA GLY A 198 -16.83 -4.02 -21.29
C GLY A 198 -17.28 -2.62 -20.94
N ASP A 199 -18.20 -2.09 -21.76
CA ASP A 199 -18.76 -0.76 -21.58
C ASP A 199 -19.55 -0.71 -20.25
N PRO A 200 -19.29 0.25 -19.35
CA PRO A 200 -20.04 0.39 -18.10
C PRO A 200 -21.52 0.68 -18.28
N ILE A 201 -21.94 1.20 -19.44
CA ILE A 201 -23.37 1.44 -19.75
C ILE A 201 -24.13 0.11 -19.90
N GLU A 202 -23.42 -0.98 -20.23
CA GLU A 202 -24.03 -2.31 -20.38
C GLU A 202 -24.18 -3.08 -19.04
N ARG A 203 -23.81 -2.48 -17.92
CA ARG A 203 -23.99 -3.06 -16.58
C ARG A 203 -25.42 -2.87 -16.10
#